data_47fa28a7514889cef405f23bfc84fede
#
_entry.id   47fa28a7514889cef405f23bfc84fede
#
_cell.length_a   1.000
_cell.length_b   1.000
_cell.length_c   1.000
_cell.angle_alpha   90.00
_cell.angle_beta   90.00
_cell.angle_gamma   90.00
#
_symmetry.space_group_name_H-M   'P 1'
#
loop_
_entity.id
_entity.type
_entity.pdbx_description
1 polymer ?
#
loop_
_entity_poly.entity_id
_entity_poly.type
_entity_poly.pdbx_seq_one_letter_code
_entity_poly.pdbx_strand_id
1 'polypeptide(L)'
;GMLVTMGLLWSLSLDRWLSAAGWGYGAKYGLATLSLWYLSKTGVRLSAIVWGIALGSAGALAVAAYQAGVLKMPRVSGFTNAIQYGGIAMYLGFATLALALLGGRSKRQTMALGLLGACGIYASFLSDSRGSWVVIPLLVAAIWLMTWLNGYKRLASLAAGCMLLLGLIVAVPAYQKLEQRSSEATREISQYLQDPQKYAVTSVGQRLEQWRLAIHLIEQRPLTGWGLAGYPAAKQQMVDQGLAHPSVMEYGHAHNEILDMWVKRGLLGLILL
;
A
#
# COMPACT_ATOMS: atom_id res chain seq x y z
N GLY A 1 -0.52 18.20 -16.19
CA GLY A 1 0.06 17.06 -16.80
C GLY A 1 -0.40 15.72 -16.24
N MET A 2 0.52 14.95 -15.69
CA MET A 2 0.33 13.53 -15.32
C MET A 2 -0.93 13.25 -14.50
N LEU A 3 -1.20 14.02 -13.43
CA LEU A 3 -2.40 13.81 -12.59
C LEU A 3 -3.72 13.97 -13.37
N VAL A 4 -3.78 14.93 -14.30
CA VAL A 4 -4.96 15.13 -15.14
C VAL A 4 -5.13 13.97 -16.11
N THR A 5 -4.02 13.53 -16.73
CA THR A 5 -4.04 12.36 -17.63
C THR A 5 -4.46 11.10 -16.89
N MET A 6 -3.95 10.87 -15.69
CA MET A 6 -4.37 9.76 -14.81
C MET A 6 -5.85 9.85 -14.47
N GLY A 7 -6.33 11.03 -14.08
CA GLY A 7 -7.75 11.25 -13.75
C GLY A 7 -8.67 10.96 -14.93
N LEU A 8 -8.30 11.44 -16.12
CA LEU A 8 -9.04 11.16 -17.36
C LEU A 8 -9.01 9.67 -17.70
N LEU A 9 -7.83 9.03 -17.66
CA LEU A 9 -7.69 7.61 -17.93
C LEU A 9 -8.54 6.76 -16.98
N TRP A 10 -8.54 7.08 -15.68
CA TRP A 10 -9.36 6.39 -14.71
C TRP A 10 -10.85 6.60 -14.92
N SER A 11 -11.27 7.81 -15.30
CA SER A 11 -12.68 8.13 -15.58
C SER A 11 -13.17 7.47 -16.87
N LEU A 12 -12.34 7.46 -17.92
CA LEU A 12 -12.69 6.89 -19.23
C LEU A 12 -12.66 5.36 -19.24
N SER A 13 -11.81 4.73 -18.42
CA SER A 13 -11.73 3.26 -18.32
C SER A 13 -12.86 2.63 -17.49
N LEU A 14 -13.70 3.44 -16.89
CA LEU A 14 -14.95 3.01 -16.28
C LEU A 14 -16.01 3.03 -17.37
N ASP A 15 -16.51 1.88 -17.81
CA ASP A 15 -17.59 1.77 -18.82
C ASP A 15 -18.91 2.42 -18.36
N ARG A 16 -18.91 3.07 -17.23
CA ARG A 16 -20.02 3.82 -16.64
C ARG A 16 -19.60 5.25 -16.32
N TRP A 17 -19.48 6.06 -17.32
CA TRP A 17 -19.24 7.50 -17.23
C TRP A 17 -20.14 8.22 -16.22
N LEU A 18 -21.34 7.71 -16.01
CA LEU A 18 -22.37 8.30 -15.17
C LEU A 18 -22.48 7.64 -13.80
N SER A 19 -21.60 6.68 -13.44
CA SER A 19 -21.61 6.13 -12.10
C SER A 19 -20.92 7.05 -11.10
N ALA A 20 -21.46 7.15 -9.88
CA ALA A 20 -20.84 7.92 -8.79
C ALA A 20 -19.39 7.49 -8.51
N ALA A 21 -19.05 6.22 -8.75
CA ALA A 21 -17.70 5.68 -8.62
C ALA A 21 -16.73 6.27 -9.67
N GLY A 22 -17.15 6.41 -10.93
CA GLY A 22 -16.35 6.98 -12.01
C GLY A 22 -15.96 8.43 -11.73
N TRP A 23 -16.94 9.24 -11.37
CA TRP A 23 -16.70 10.63 -10.99
C TRP A 23 -15.84 10.77 -9.74
N GLY A 24 -15.97 9.87 -8.76
CA GLY A 24 -15.19 9.86 -7.53
C GLY A 24 -13.68 9.77 -7.79
N TYR A 25 -13.24 8.96 -8.76
CA TYR A 25 -11.81 8.87 -9.12
C TYR A 25 -11.33 10.12 -9.85
N GLY A 26 -12.06 10.60 -10.86
CA GLY A 26 -11.72 11.82 -11.59
C GLY A 26 -11.65 13.05 -10.68
N ALA A 27 -12.62 13.19 -9.77
CA ALA A 27 -12.67 14.28 -8.80
C ALA A 27 -11.44 14.30 -7.87
N LYS A 28 -10.95 13.15 -7.40
CA LYS A 28 -9.74 13.09 -6.56
C LYS A 28 -8.51 13.63 -7.27
N TYR A 29 -8.29 13.28 -8.53
CA TYR A 29 -7.18 13.81 -9.32
C TYR A 29 -7.36 15.28 -9.66
N GLY A 30 -8.60 15.73 -9.93
CA GLY A 30 -8.93 17.13 -10.11
C GLY A 30 -8.61 17.98 -8.87
N LEU A 31 -9.06 17.52 -7.69
CA LEU A 31 -8.76 18.19 -6.40
C LEU A 31 -7.26 18.19 -6.10
N ALA A 32 -6.54 17.09 -6.37
CA ALA A 32 -5.09 17.04 -6.20
C ALA A 32 -4.38 18.05 -7.12
N THR A 33 -4.82 18.16 -8.38
CA THR A 33 -4.28 19.13 -9.33
C THR A 33 -4.51 20.57 -8.89
N LEU A 34 -5.75 20.88 -8.44
CA LEU A 34 -6.09 22.21 -7.91
C LEU A 34 -5.30 22.54 -6.65
N SER A 35 -5.14 21.57 -5.74
CA SER A 35 -4.35 21.74 -4.52
C SER A 35 -2.89 22.03 -4.85
N LEU A 36 -2.27 21.27 -5.78
CA LEU A 36 -0.90 21.49 -6.22
C LEU A 36 -0.74 22.86 -6.89
N TRP A 37 -1.68 23.25 -7.75
CA TRP A 37 -1.67 24.56 -8.38
C TRP A 37 -1.77 25.68 -7.34
N TYR A 38 -2.71 25.59 -6.41
CA TYR A 38 -2.87 26.56 -5.31
C TYR A 38 -1.59 26.68 -4.48
N LEU A 39 -1.04 25.55 -4.02
CA LEU A 39 0.18 25.50 -3.22
C LEU A 39 1.41 26.05 -3.98
N SER A 40 1.47 25.84 -5.31
CA SER A 40 2.53 26.41 -6.15
C SER A 40 2.48 27.94 -6.23
N LYS A 41 1.31 28.55 -6.04
CA LYS A 41 1.11 30.01 -6.06
C LYS A 41 1.26 30.67 -4.70
N THR A 42 0.75 30.01 -3.66
CA THR A 42 0.71 30.58 -2.30
C THR A 42 1.92 30.17 -1.44
N GLY A 43 2.65 29.15 -1.86
CA GLY A 43 3.68 28.50 -1.06
C GLY A 43 3.09 27.66 0.07
N VAL A 44 3.92 26.83 0.65
CA VAL A 44 3.53 25.94 1.76
C VAL A 44 4.25 26.37 3.02
N ARG A 45 3.51 26.65 4.09
CA ARG A 45 4.10 26.88 5.40
C ARG A 45 4.57 25.52 5.96
N LEU A 46 5.88 25.39 6.21
CA LEU A 46 6.47 24.15 6.75
C LEU A 46 5.77 23.70 8.05
N SER A 47 5.38 24.65 8.91
CA SER A 47 4.61 24.36 10.12
C SER A 47 3.28 23.67 9.83
N ALA A 48 2.58 24.05 8.77
CA ALA A 48 1.30 23.43 8.40
C ALA A 48 1.51 21.98 7.96
N ILE A 49 2.58 21.68 7.19
CA ILE A 49 2.94 20.31 6.82
C ILE A 49 3.22 19.47 8.07
N VAL A 50 4.08 20.01 8.96
CA VAL A 50 4.46 19.30 10.19
C VAL A 50 3.25 18.94 11.04
N TRP A 51 2.40 19.92 11.33
CA TRP A 51 1.22 19.67 12.14
C TRP A 51 0.16 18.83 11.41
N GLY A 52 0.03 18.98 10.09
CA GLY A 52 -0.86 18.16 9.28
C GLY A 52 -0.48 16.66 9.35
N ILE A 53 0.81 16.33 9.20
CA ILE A 53 1.32 14.95 9.32
C ILE A 53 1.12 14.43 10.76
N ALA A 54 1.44 15.25 11.77
CA ALA A 54 1.31 14.86 13.17
C ALA A 54 -0.16 14.62 13.58
N LEU A 55 -1.08 15.51 13.17
CA LEU A 55 -2.52 15.33 13.38
C LEU A 55 -3.06 14.13 12.60
N GLY A 56 -2.53 13.87 11.40
CA GLY A 56 -2.84 12.65 10.65
C GLY A 56 -2.47 11.38 11.41
N SER A 57 -1.33 11.36 12.09
CA SER A 57 -0.93 10.25 12.98
C SER A 57 -1.91 10.05 14.14
N ALA A 58 -2.33 11.14 14.80
CA ALA A 58 -3.33 11.08 15.88
C ALA A 58 -4.69 10.64 15.36
N GLY A 59 -5.12 11.16 14.20
CA GLY A 59 -6.37 10.79 13.55
C GLY A 59 -6.39 9.29 13.17
N ALA A 60 -5.27 8.75 12.68
CA ALA A 60 -5.13 7.33 12.43
C ALA A 60 -5.38 6.53 13.72
N LEU A 61 -4.76 6.90 14.86
CA LEU A 61 -5.02 6.20 16.12
C LEU A 61 -6.47 6.35 16.58
N ALA A 62 -7.07 7.52 16.43
CA ALA A 62 -8.49 7.73 16.83
C ALA A 62 -9.43 6.80 16.03
N VAL A 63 -9.22 6.69 14.70
CA VAL A 63 -9.98 5.76 13.86
C VAL A 63 -9.73 4.30 14.26
N ALA A 64 -8.47 3.94 14.53
CA ALA A 64 -8.12 2.59 14.98
C ALA A 64 -8.79 2.24 16.32
N ALA A 65 -8.73 3.15 17.29
CA ALA A 65 -9.34 2.96 18.59
C ALA A 65 -10.86 2.83 18.50
N TYR A 66 -11.50 3.61 17.64
CA TYR A 66 -12.93 3.49 17.38
C TYR A 66 -13.29 2.13 16.76
N GLN A 67 -12.58 1.72 15.71
CA GLN A 67 -12.86 0.45 15.02
C GLN A 67 -12.57 -0.76 15.91
N ALA A 68 -11.48 -0.77 16.66
CA ALA A 68 -11.15 -1.86 17.57
C ALA A 68 -12.01 -1.83 18.85
N GLY A 69 -12.18 -0.65 19.45
CA GLY A 69 -12.83 -0.49 20.75
C GLY A 69 -14.35 -0.52 20.67
N VAL A 70 -14.93 0.23 19.74
CA VAL A 70 -16.39 0.39 19.61
C VAL A 70 -16.98 -0.62 18.63
N LEU A 71 -16.43 -0.71 17.42
CA LEU A 71 -16.94 -1.62 16.38
C LEU A 71 -16.48 -3.07 16.58
N LYS A 72 -15.55 -3.33 17.52
CA LYS A 72 -15.00 -4.65 17.81
C LYS A 72 -14.43 -5.37 16.57
N MET A 73 -13.91 -4.60 15.63
CA MET A 73 -13.30 -5.16 14.43
C MET A 73 -12.03 -5.93 14.82
N PRO A 74 -11.86 -7.19 14.38
CA PRO A 74 -10.67 -7.97 14.70
C PRO A 74 -9.42 -7.42 14.02
N ARG A 75 -9.61 -6.63 12.96
CA ARG A 75 -8.56 -6.00 12.18
C ARG A 75 -9.01 -4.63 11.69
N VAL A 76 -8.28 -3.61 12.11
CA VAL A 76 -8.57 -2.21 11.76
C VAL A 76 -8.22 -1.94 10.29
N SER A 77 -9.11 -1.29 9.57
CA SER A 77 -8.94 -1.00 8.13
C SER A 77 -9.06 0.48 7.77
N GLY A 78 -9.44 1.34 8.73
CA GLY A 78 -9.76 2.71 8.46
C GLY A 78 -10.95 2.82 7.50
N PHE A 79 -10.80 3.67 6.48
CA PHE A 79 -11.80 3.83 5.40
C PHE A 79 -11.34 3.17 4.08
N THR A 80 -10.35 2.26 4.15
CA THR A 80 -9.76 1.57 3.01
C THR A 80 -9.71 0.06 3.29
N ASN A 81 -8.53 -0.54 3.14
CA ASN A 81 -8.25 -1.89 3.61
C ASN A 81 -7.14 -1.84 4.68
N ALA A 82 -7.03 -2.91 5.47
CA ALA A 82 -6.10 -2.96 6.60
C ALA A 82 -4.63 -2.78 6.15
N ILE A 83 -4.25 -3.23 4.95
CA ILE A 83 -2.88 -3.14 4.44
C ILE A 83 -2.55 -1.67 4.11
N GLN A 84 -3.40 -0.99 3.36
CA GLN A 84 -3.22 0.42 3.01
C GLN A 84 -3.27 1.31 4.25
N TYR A 85 -4.25 1.09 5.11
CA TYR A 85 -4.38 1.83 6.35
C TYR A 85 -3.14 1.69 7.23
N GLY A 86 -2.68 0.46 7.46
CA GLY A 86 -1.48 0.18 8.25
C GLY A 86 -0.22 0.82 7.67
N GLY A 87 -0.07 0.80 6.32
CA GLY A 87 1.04 1.46 5.62
C GLY A 87 1.02 2.97 5.77
N ILE A 88 -0.12 3.61 5.58
CA ILE A 88 -0.29 5.06 5.74
C ILE A 88 -0.03 5.48 7.19
N ALA A 89 -0.60 4.78 8.16
CA ALA A 89 -0.41 5.08 9.58
C ALA A 89 1.06 4.94 10.00
N MET A 90 1.75 3.91 9.52
CA MET A 90 3.19 3.70 9.74
C MET A 90 4.02 4.85 9.16
N TYR A 91 3.76 5.22 7.91
CA TYR A 91 4.45 6.32 7.26
C TYR A 91 4.25 7.65 8.00
N LEU A 92 3.00 7.99 8.36
CA LEU A 92 2.69 9.21 9.11
C LEU A 92 3.41 9.22 10.48
N GLY A 93 3.43 8.07 11.17
CA GLY A 93 4.11 7.93 12.46
C GLY A 93 5.62 8.20 12.34
N PHE A 94 6.31 7.52 11.42
CA PHE A 94 7.75 7.70 11.21
C PHE A 94 8.10 9.08 10.67
N ALA A 95 7.31 9.65 9.76
CA ALA A 95 7.50 11.01 9.29
C ALA A 95 7.38 12.03 10.45
N THR A 96 6.41 11.85 11.34
CA THR A 96 6.26 12.70 12.54
C THR A 96 7.45 12.57 13.47
N LEU A 97 7.99 11.35 13.69
CA LEU A 97 9.20 11.14 14.47
C LEU A 97 10.43 11.80 13.83
N ALA A 98 10.61 11.67 12.53
CA ALA A 98 11.70 12.35 11.82
C ALA A 98 11.61 13.87 11.97
N LEU A 99 10.42 14.43 11.83
CA LEU A 99 10.19 15.86 12.03
C LEU A 99 10.41 16.30 13.48
N ALA A 100 10.13 15.44 14.46
CA ALA A 100 10.43 15.71 15.87
C ALA A 100 11.94 15.83 16.12
N LEU A 101 12.73 14.94 15.51
CA LEU A 101 14.17 14.84 15.73
C LEU A 101 14.98 15.89 14.96
N LEU A 102 14.54 16.24 13.76
CA LEU A 102 15.32 17.06 12.82
C LEU A 102 14.95 18.55 12.80
N GLY A 103 13.92 18.94 13.53
CA GLY A 103 13.32 20.27 13.33
C GLY A 103 13.85 21.42 14.17
N GLY A 104 14.90 21.24 15.00
CA GLY A 104 15.44 22.30 15.86
C GLY A 104 14.42 22.91 16.85
N ARG A 105 13.45 22.11 17.32
CA ARG A 105 12.30 22.53 18.11
C ARG A 105 12.58 22.54 19.60
N SER A 106 11.71 23.20 20.36
CA SER A 106 11.74 23.14 21.82
C SER A 106 11.50 21.70 22.31
N LYS A 107 12.03 21.34 23.49
CA LYS A 107 11.84 20.00 24.10
C LYS A 107 10.36 19.61 24.18
N ARG A 108 9.45 20.58 24.49
CA ARG A 108 8.01 20.33 24.56
C ARG A 108 7.43 19.92 23.19
N GLN A 109 7.80 20.65 22.13
CA GLN A 109 7.36 20.34 20.77
C GLN A 109 7.91 18.99 20.28
N THR A 110 9.18 18.70 20.54
CA THR A 110 9.81 17.40 20.20
C THR A 110 9.07 16.27 20.90
N MET A 111 8.76 16.41 22.18
CA MET A 111 8.02 15.39 22.94
C MET A 111 6.59 15.22 22.42
N ALA A 112 5.88 16.31 22.14
CA ALA A 112 4.54 16.25 21.59
C ALA A 112 4.51 15.54 20.23
N LEU A 113 5.42 15.91 19.31
CA LEU A 113 5.54 15.24 18.02
C LEU A 113 5.98 13.77 18.17
N GLY A 114 6.85 13.46 19.14
CA GLY A 114 7.23 12.08 19.46
C GLY A 114 6.02 11.21 19.86
N LEU A 115 5.16 11.74 20.74
CA LEU A 115 3.92 11.06 21.15
C LEU A 115 2.95 10.92 19.97
N LEU A 116 2.76 11.95 19.16
CA LEU A 116 1.90 11.89 17.98
C LEU A 116 2.44 10.89 16.93
N GLY A 117 3.77 10.81 16.75
CA GLY A 117 4.39 9.82 15.90
C GLY A 117 4.16 8.38 16.38
N ALA A 118 4.26 8.16 17.70
CA ALA A 118 3.95 6.87 18.32
C ALA A 118 2.48 6.46 18.09
N CYS A 119 1.54 7.42 18.05
CA CYS A 119 0.15 7.16 17.72
C CYS A 119 -0.01 6.53 16.33
N GLY A 120 0.66 7.05 15.31
CA GLY A 120 0.60 6.52 13.95
C GLY A 120 1.18 5.10 13.86
N ILE A 121 2.33 4.87 14.50
CA ILE A 121 2.94 3.54 14.55
C ILE A 121 2.03 2.54 15.26
N TYR A 122 1.44 2.91 16.40
CA TYR A 122 0.54 2.04 17.14
C TYR A 122 -0.75 1.73 16.35
N ALA A 123 -1.30 2.72 15.63
CA ALA A 123 -2.43 2.51 14.73
C ALA A 123 -2.12 1.48 13.62
N SER A 124 -0.90 1.47 13.10
CA SER A 124 -0.44 0.45 12.15
C SER A 124 -0.40 -0.94 12.77
N PHE A 125 0.04 -1.08 14.02
CA PHE A 125 0.01 -2.38 14.71
C PHE A 125 -1.42 -2.89 14.90
N LEU A 126 -2.37 -2.04 15.22
CA LEU A 126 -3.78 -2.41 15.35
C LEU A 126 -4.41 -2.89 14.03
N SER A 127 -3.84 -2.52 12.88
CA SER A 127 -4.28 -3.02 11.57
C SER A 127 -3.85 -4.45 11.28
N ASP A 128 -2.94 -5.03 12.07
CA ASP A 128 -2.27 -6.32 11.82
C ASP A 128 -1.74 -6.45 10.39
N SER A 129 -1.29 -5.33 9.82
CA SER A 129 -0.74 -5.27 8.46
C SER A 129 0.77 -5.57 8.47
N ARG A 130 1.11 -6.84 8.55
CA ARG A 130 2.52 -7.30 8.63
C ARG A 130 3.36 -6.84 7.44
N GLY A 131 2.76 -6.70 6.25
CA GLY A 131 3.43 -6.17 5.07
C GLY A 131 3.97 -4.76 5.28
N SER A 132 3.27 -3.92 6.03
CA SER A 132 3.72 -2.56 6.38
C SER A 132 4.90 -2.55 7.34
N TRP A 133 5.10 -3.60 8.12
CA TRP A 133 6.20 -3.68 9.09
C TRP A 133 7.55 -3.98 8.45
N VAL A 134 7.55 -4.58 7.25
CA VAL A 134 8.77 -4.86 6.48
C VAL A 134 9.52 -3.56 6.13
N VAL A 135 8.80 -2.44 6.06
CA VAL A 135 9.40 -1.12 5.77
C VAL A 135 10.06 -0.49 7.01
N ILE A 136 9.77 -0.96 8.23
CA ILE A 136 10.30 -0.38 9.47
C ILE A 136 11.83 -0.27 9.45
N PRO A 137 12.62 -1.30 9.09
CA PRO A 137 14.08 -1.18 9.05
C PRO A 137 14.56 -0.06 8.12
N LEU A 138 13.91 0.10 6.96
CA LEU A 138 14.24 1.17 6.00
C LEU A 138 13.92 2.55 6.55
N LEU A 139 12.74 2.72 7.18
CA LEU A 139 12.34 4.00 7.79
C LEU A 139 13.25 4.39 8.94
N VAL A 140 13.62 3.43 9.77
CA VAL A 140 14.56 3.67 10.88
C VAL A 140 15.96 3.97 10.35
N ALA A 141 16.44 3.27 9.32
CA ALA A 141 17.71 3.56 8.65
C ALA A 141 17.71 4.98 8.03
N ALA A 142 16.61 5.39 7.42
CA ALA A 142 16.45 6.74 6.88
C ALA A 142 16.54 7.80 7.99
N ILE A 143 15.84 7.63 9.12
CA ILE A 143 15.91 8.54 10.27
C ILE A 143 17.33 8.54 10.86
N TRP A 144 17.96 7.39 10.97
CA TRP A 144 19.35 7.28 11.42
C TRP A 144 20.29 8.08 10.52
N LEU A 145 20.21 7.88 9.21
CA LEU A 145 21.05 8.60 8.24
C LEU A 145 20.79 10.11 8.32
N MET A 146 19.55 10.53 8.39
CA MET A 146 19.19 11.96 8.51
C MET A 146 19.75 12.56 9.82
N THR A 147 19.63 11.88 10.96
CA THR A 147 20.16 12.36 12.23
C THR A 147 21.68 12.42 12.23
N TRP A 148 22.34 11.43 11.60
CA TRP A 148 23.80 11.39 11.44
C TRP A 148 24.31 12.57 10.59
N LEU A 149 23.69 12.79 9.42
CA LEU A 149 24.05 13.88 8.50
C LEU A 149 23.81 15.27 9.10
N ASN A 150 22.84 15.41 10.00
CA ASN A 150 22.57 16.66 10.71
C ASN A 150 23.42 16.86 11.99
N GLY A 151 24.43 16.02 12.20
CA GLY A 151 25.40 16.16 13.30
C GLY A 151 24.99 15.57 14.65
N TYR A 152 23.78 14.97 14.76
CA TYR A 152 23.31 14.32 15.99
C TYR A 152 23.91 12.91 16.17
N LYS A 153 25.25 12.79 16.07
CA LYS A 153 25.97 11.49 16.00
C LYS A 153 25.69 10.58 17.19
N ARG A 154 25.60 11.10 18.40
CA ARG A 154 25.30 10.29 19.61
C ARG A 154 23.91 9.67 19.54
N LEU A 155 22.90 10.45 19.13
CA LEU A 155 21.53 9.96 18.99
C LEU A 155 21.43 8.91 17.88
N ALA A 156 22.11 9.15 16.75
CA ALA A 156 22.20 8.20 15.65
C ALA A 156 22.86 6.89 16.07
N SER A 157 23.97 6.94 16.83
CA SER A 157 24.65 5.73 17.32
C SER A 157 23.78 4.93 18.30
N LEU A 158 23.05 5.59 19.20
CA LEU A 158 22.12 4.92 20.10
C LEU A 158 20.97 4.26 19.32
N ALA A 159 20.39 4.98 18.36
CA ALA A 159 19.35 4.43 17.50
C ALA A 159 19.84 3.21 16.71
N ALA A 160 21.05 3.27 16.16
CA ALA A 160 21.67 2.13 15.46
C ALA A 160 21.85 0.92 16.39
N GLY A 161 22.34 1.14 17.62
CA GLY A 161 22.48 0.07 18.62
C GLY A 161 21.16 -0.59 18.98
N CYS A 162 20.11 0.21 19.21
CA CYS A 162 18.75 -0.31 19.47
C CYS A 162 18.21 -1.09 18.29
N MET A 163 18.43 -0.61 17.06
CA MET A 163 18.01 -1.33 15.84
C MET A 163 18.71 -2.68 15.69
N LEU A 164 20.00 -2.73 15.96
CA LEU A 164 20.79 -3.96 15.87
C LEU A 164 20.28 -4.99 16.87
N LEU A 165 20.02 -4.58 18.10
CA LEU A 165 19.45 -5.45 19.13
C LEU A 165 18.04 -5.95 18.78
N LEU A 166 17.15 -5.06 18.35
CA LEU A 166 15.80 -5.43 17.91
C LEU A 166 15.86 -6.34 16.67
N GLY A 167 16.75 -6.03 15.72
CA GLY A 167 16.98 -6.86 14.54
C GLY A 167 17.41 -8.28 14.90
N LEU A 168 18.34 -8.43 15.85
CA LEU A 168 18.79 -9.75 16.32
C LEU A 168 17.67 -10.53 17.02
N ILE A 169 16.87 -9.87 17.86
CA ILE A 169 15.75 -10.52 18.56
C ILE A 169 14.69 -11.02 17.57
N VAL A 170 14.44 -10.26 16.51
CA VAL A 170 13.41 -10.60 15.51
C VAL A 170 13.95 -11.54 14.42
N ALA A 171 15.25 -11.53 14.17
CA ALA A 171 15.88 -12.25 13.06
C ALA A 171 15.65 -13.76 13.13
N VAL A 172 15.80 -14.38 14.31
CA VAL A 172 15.68 -15.84 14.45
C VAL A 172 14.25 -16.35 14.12
N PRO A 173 13.19 -15.84 14.78
CA PRO A 173 11.84 -16.29 14.44
C PRO A 173 11.40 -15.87 13.05
N ALA A 174 11.91 -14.71 12.54
CA ALA A 174 11.62 -14.29 11.17
C ALA A 174 12.28 -15.21 10.14
N TYR A 175 13.52 -15.64 10.36
CA TYR A 175 14.23 -16.56 9.46
C TYR A 175 13.50 -17.91 9.35
N GLN A 176 13.17 -18.53 10.48
CA GLN A 176 12.44 -19.82 10.48
C GLN A 176 11.11 -19.71 9.74
N LYS A 177 10.37 -18.62 9.95
CA LYS A 177 9.11 -18.38 9.28
C LYS A 177 9.26 -18.09 7.80
N LEU A 178 10.34 -17.42 7.40
CA LEU A 178 10.66 -17.15 6.00
C LEU A 178 11.03 -18.44 5.27
N GLU A 179 11.84 -19.30 5.90
CA GLU A 179 12.22 -20.61 5.36
C GLU A 179 11.00 -21.50 5.16
N GLN A 180 10.12 -21.62 6.15
CA GLN A 180 8.86 -22.34 6.01
C GLN A 180 8.01 -21.81 4.86
N ARG A 181 7.82 -20.49 4.80
CA ARG A 181 7.02 -19.87 3.72
C ARG A 181 7.65 -20.00 2.35
N SER A 182 8.97 -19.94 2.24
CA SER A 182 9.65 -20.13 0.96
C SER A 182 9.51 -21.57 0.48
N SER A 183 9.64 -22.56 1.37
CA SER A 183 9.45 -23.96 1.04
C SER A 183 7.99 -24.29 0.68
N GLU A 184 7.02 -23.72 1.42
CA GLU A 184 5.61 -23.83 1.08
C GLU A 184 5.31 -23.22 -0.29
N ALA A 185 5.80 -22.00 -0.57
CA ALA A 185 5.60 -21.33 -1.85
C ALA A 185 6.20 -22.15 -3.01
N THR A 186 7.43 -22.68 -2.85
CA THR A 186 8.07 -23.53 -3.87
C THR A 186 7.27 -24.81 -4.11
N ARG A 187 6.74 -25.41 -3.05
CA ARG A 187 5.88 -26.59 -3.16
C ARG A 187 4.57 -26.25 -3.88
N GLU A 188 3.89 -25.17 -3.51
CA GLU A 188 2.65 -24.75 -4.15
C GLU A 188 2.86 -24.40 -5.63
N ILE A 189 3.99 -23.76 -6.01
CA ILE A 189 4.35 -23.53 -7.41
C ILE A 189 4.48 -24.85 -8.17
N SER A 190 5.26 -25.79 -7.64
CA SER A 190 5.47 -27.09 -8.31
C SER A 190 4.18 -27.89 -8.42
N GLN A 191 3.33 -27.86 -7.41
CA GLN A 191 2.02 -28.50 -7.43
C GLN A 191 1.08 -27.86 -8.46
N TYR A 192 1.04 -26.52 -8.53
CA TYR A 192 0.25 -25.82 -9.53
C TYR A 192 0.71 -26.12 -10.95
N LEU A 193 2.02 -26.20 -11.19
CA LEU A 193 2.55 -26.56 -12.53
C LEU A 193 2.23 -27.99 -12.94
N GLN A 194 2.06 -28.91 -11.98
CA GLN A 194 1.67 -30.30 -12.24
C GLN A 194 0.16 -30.45 -12.49
N ASP A 195 -0.66 -29.76 -11.70
CA ASP A 195 -2.12 -29.83 -11.79
C ASP A 195 -2.74 -28.45 -11.45
N PRO A 196 -2.84 -27.55 -12.45
CA PRO A 196 -3.42 -26.22 -12.23
C PRO A 196 -4.86 -26.27 -11.72
N GLN A 197 -5.66 -27.23 -12.17
CA GLN A 197 -7.07 -27.33 -11.76
C GLN A 197 -7.24 -27.65 -10.28
N LYS A 198 -6.39 -28.50 -9.75
CA LYS A 198 -6.43 -28.91 -8.35
C LYS A 198 -5.85 -27.84 -7.42
N TYR A 199 -4.76 -27.19 -7.83
CA TYR A 199 -3.99 -26.32 -6.96
C TYR A 199 -4.19 -24.81 -7.20
N ALA A 200 -5.09 -24.42 -8.12
CA ALA A 200 -5.48 -23.02 -8.33
C ALA A 200 -6.15 -22.34 -7.09
N VAL A 201 -6.55 -23.12 -6.10
CA VAL A 201 -7.17 -22.64 -4.84
C VAL A 201 -6.15 -22.36 -3.74
N THR A 202 -4.88 -22.75 -3.90
CA THR A 202 -3.82 -22.44 -2.93
C THR A 202 -3.42 -20.98 -3.02
N SER A 203 -2.77 -20.44 -1.99
CA SER A 203 -2.40 -19.02 -1.93
C SER A 203 -1.52 -18.56 -3.11
N VAL A 204 -0.56 -19.39 -3.51
CA VAL A 204 0.33 -19.12 -4.64
C VAL A 204 -0.33 -19.53 -5.95
N GLY A 205 -0.98 -20.70 -5.99
CA GLY A 205 -1.68 -21.18 -7.18
C GLY A 205 -2.72 -20.21 -7.69
N GLN A 206 -3.50 -19.60 -6.80
CA GLN A 206 -4.51 -18.58 -7.15
C GLN A 206 -3.87 -17.35 -7.81
N ARG A 207 -2.70 -16.90 -7.34
CA ARG A 207 -1.98 -15.80 -7.98
C ARG A 207 -1.44 -16.20 -9.35
N LEU A 208 -0.87 -17.38 -9.47
CA LEU A 208 -0.38 -17.89 -10.74
C LEU A 208 -1.51 -18.02 -11.77
N GLU A 209 -2.67 -18.50 -11.35
CA GLU A 209 -3.86 -18.58 -12.20
C GLU A 209 -4.36 -17.20 -12.63
N GLN A 210 -4.41 -16.23 -11.69
CA GLN A 210 -4.74 -14.85 -12.01
C GLN A 210 -3.74 -14.23 -13.00
N TRP A 211 -2.44 -14.51 -12.87
CA TRP A 211 -1.42 -13.99 -13.78
C TRP A 211 -1.52 -14.63 -15.16
N ARG A 212 -1.68 -15.96 -15.22
CA ARG A 212 -1.87 -16.68 -16.46
C ARG A 212 -3.06 -16.14 -17.26
N LEU A 213 -4.18 -15.96 -16.57
CA LEU A 213 -5.39 -15.38 -17.16
C LEU A 213 -5.18 -13.92 -17.59
N ALA A 214 -4.55 -13.10 -16.74
CA ALA A 214 -4.30 -11.70 -17.09
C ALA A 214 -3.41 -11.58 -18.33
N ILE A 215 -2.35 -12.37 -18.44
CA ILE A 215 -1.45 -12.41 -19.62
C ILE A 215 -2.26 -12.79 -20.86
N HIS A 216 -3.07 -13.84 -20.80
CA HIS A 216 -3.88 -14.28 -21.92
C HIS A 216 -4.88 -13.19 -22.39
N LEU A 217 -5.49 -12.47 -21.46
CA LEU A 217 -6.40 -11.37 -21.77
C LEU A 217 -5.65 -10.13 -22.31
N ILE A 218 -4.43 -9.87 -21.86
CA ILE A 218 -3.57 -8.81 -22.40
C ILE A 218 -3.23 -9.08 -23.87
N GLU A 219 -2.90 -10.31 -24.22
CA GLU A 219 -2.61 -10.71 -25.61
C GLU A 219 -3.78 -10.40 -26.56
N GLN A 220 -5.02 -10.51 -26.10
CA GLN A 220 -6.21 -10.19 -26.89
C GLN A 220 -6.42 -8.67 -27.05
N ARG A 221 -6.10 -7.85 -26.04
CA ARG A 221 -6.27 -6.39 -26.06
C ARG A 221 -5.09 -5.63 -25.47
N PRO A 222 -3.89 -5.69 -26.07
CA PRO A 222 -2.69 -5.15 -25.46
C PRO A 222 -2.68 -3.63 -25.33
N LEU A 223 -3.30 -2.91 -26.26
CA LEU A 223 -3.25 -1.44 -26.30
C LEU A 223 -4.33 -0.77 -25.47
N THR A 224 -5.56 -1.31 -25.50
CA THR A 224 -6.74 -0.69 -24.87
C THR A 224 -7.09 -1.31 -23.51
N GLY A 225 -6.73 -2.57 -23.29
CA GLY A 225 -7.19 -3.36 -22.15
C GLY A 225 -8.69 -3.70 -22.25
N TRP A 226 -9.24 -4.20 -21.16
CA TRP A 226 -10.63 -4.65 -21.06
C TRP A 226 -11.55 -3.68 -20.32
N GLY A 227 -11.01 -2.62 -19.72
CA GLY A 227 -11.75 -1.74 -18.84
C GLY A 227 -12.01 -2.37 -17.45
N LEU A 228 -12.49 -1.57 -16.51
CA LEU A 228 -12.79 -2.05 -15.16
C LEU A 228 -14.06 -2.92 -15.12
N ALA A 229 -15.03 -2.64 -15.97
CA ALA A 229 -16.25 -3.43 -16.08
C ALA A 229 -16.10 -4.63 -17.03
N GLY A 230 -15.30 -4.49 -18.10
CA GLY A 230 -15.06 -5.55 -19.07
C GLY A 230 -14.16 -6.68 -18.54
N TYR A 231 -13.21 -6.37 -17.66
CA TYR A 231 -12.29 -7.38 -17.11
C TYR A 231 -13.02 -8.51 -16.32
N PRO A 232 -13.95 -8.23 -15.40
CA PRO A 232 -14.73 -9.29 -14.75
C PRO A 232 -15.53 -10.15 -15.73
N ALA A 233 -16.14 -9.52 -16.74
CA ALA A 233 -16.92 -10.26 -17.77
C ALA A 233 -16.01 -11.18 -18.60
N ALA A 234 -14.82 -10.68 -19.00
CA ALA A 234 -13.83 -11.49 -19.71
C ALA A 234 -13.33 -12.68 -18.88
N LYS A 235 -13.10 -12.48 -17.57
CA LYS A 235 -12.75 -13.57 -16.65
C LYS A 235 -13.84 -14.62 -16.59
N GLN A 236 -15.12 -14.21 -16.44
CA GLN A 236 -16.24 -15.15 -16.42
C GLN A 236 -16.32 -15.96 -17.72
N GLN A 237 -16.15 -15.31 -18.87
CA GLN A 237 -16.14 -15.99 -20.15
C GLN A 237 -15.03 -17.07 -20.23
N MET A 238 -13.82 -16.78 -19.70
CA MET A 238 -12.73 -17.76 -19.68
C MET A 238 -13.02 -18.93 -18.74
N VAL A 239 -13.69 -18.69 -17.62
CA VAL A 239 -14.16 -19.76 -16.71
C VAL A 239 -15.21 -20.63 -17.39
N ASP A 240 -16.20 -20.01 -18.05
CA ASP A 240 -17.29 -20.72 -18.74
C ASP A 240 -16.75 -21.60 -19.90
N GLN A 241 -15.66 -21.19 -20.51
CA GLN A 241 -14.95 -21.94 -21.55
C GLN A 241 -14.01 -23.04 -20.99
N GLY A 242 -13.88 -23.14 -19.67
CA GLY A 242 -12.95 -24.08 -19.04
C GLY A 242 -11.45 -23.70 -19.17
N LEU A 243 -11.16 -22.49 -19.63
CA LEU A 243 -9.81 -21.98 -19.84
C LEU A 243 -9.19 -21.36 -18.59
N ALA A 244 -10.00 -21.08 -17.55
CA ALA A 244 -9.53 -20.59 -16.26
C ALA A 244 -10.29 -21.28 -15.11
N HIS A 245 -9.62 -21.43 -13.98
CA HIS A 245 -10.24 -21.99 -12.79
C HIS A 245 -11.23 -20.97 -12.16
N PRO A 246 -12.41 -21.39 -11.63
CA PRO A 246 -13.41 -20.48 -11.03
C PRO A 246 -12.87 -19.58 -9.90
N SER A 247 -11.81 -19.99 -9.19
CA SER A 247 -11.19 -19.17 -8.13
C SER A 247 -10.70 -17.80 -8.60
N VAL A 248 -10.49 -17.59 -9.91
CA VAL A 248 -10.11 -16.27 -10.44
C VAL A 248 -11.20 -15.22 -10.22
N MET A 249 -12.45 -15.64 -10.01
CA MET A 249 -13.57 -14.74 -9.77
C MET A 249 -13.62 -14.17 -8.35
N GLU A 250 -12.88 -14.76 -7.40
CA GLU A 250 -12.86 -14.31 -6.00
C GLU A 250 -12.28 -12.89 -5.85
N TYR A 251 -11.38 -12.48 -6.74
CA TYR A 251 -10.72 -11.18 -6.68
C TYR A 251 -10.94 -10.35 -7.94
N GLY A 252 -11.21 -9.07 -7.77
CA GLY A 252 -11.36 -8.12 -8.87
C GLY A 252 -10.04 -7.62 -9.47
N HIS A 253 -8.89 -8.18 -9.07
CA HIS A 253 -7.55 -7.73 -9.49
C HIS A 253 -6.59 -8.93 -9.67
N ALA A 254 -5.52 -8.72 -10.46
CA ALA A 254 -4.56 -9.76 -10.81
C ALA A 254 -3.52 -10.07 -9.71
N HIS A 255 -3.56 -9.44 -8.54
CA HIS A 255 -2.52 -9.54 -7.48
C HIS A 255 -1.09 -9.18 -7.98
N ASN A 256 -0.99 -8.42 -9.05
CA ASN A 256 0.22 -7.86 -9.63
C ASN A 256 -0.17 -6.55 -10.31
N GLU A 257 0.33 -5.43 -9.81
CA GLU A 257 -0.09 -4.10 -10.27
C GLU A 257 0.21 -3.87 -11.74
N ILE A 258 1.35 -4.37 -12.23
CA ILE A 258 1.75 -4.28 -13.65
C ILE A 258 0.71 -4.99 -14.52
N LEU A 259 0.40 -6.24 -14.22
CA LEU A 259 -0.58 -7.03 -14.98
C LEU A 259 -2.00 -6.45 -14.84
N ASP A 260 -2.36 -5.97 -13.65
CA ASP A 260 -3.68 -5.42 -13.38
C ASP A 260 -3.91 -4.11 -14.16
N MET A 261 -2.92 -3.22 -14.16
CA MET A 261 -2.98 -1.99 -14.95
C MET A 261 -3.01 -2.26 -16.45
N TRP A 262 -2.20 -3.21 -16.93
CA TRP A 262 -2.14 -3.54 -18.34
C TRP A 262 -3.44 -4.20 -18.82
N VAL A 263 -3.93 -5.22 -18.14
CA VAL A 263 -5.16 -5.93 -18.55
C VAL A 263 -6.40 -5.03 -18.54
N LYS A 264 -6.47 -4.08 -17.59
CA LYS A 264 -7.62 -3.19 -17.48
C LYS A 264 -7.52 -1.93 -18.33
N ARG A 265 -6.32 -1.35 -18.50
CA ARG A 265 -6.12 -0.03 -19.13
C ARG A 265 -5.18 -0.04 -20.32
N GLY A 266 -4.74 -1.22 -20.74
CA GLY A 266 -3.83 -1.39 -21.86
C GLY A 266 -2.45 -0.79 -21.62
N LEU A 267 -1.70 -0.62 -22.71
CA LEU A 267 -0.34 -0.10 -22.69
C LEU A 267 -0.25 1.30 -22.07
N LEU A 268 -1.26 2.16 -22.27
CA LEU A 268 -1.27 3.49 -21.67
C LEU A 268 -1.33 3.44 -20.15
N GLY A 269 -2.15 2.51 -19.61
CA GLY A 269 -2.20 2.27 -18.16
C GLY A 269 -0.88 1.81 -17.58
N LEU A 270 -0.18 0.93 -18.31
CA LEU A 270 1.14 0.44 -17.91
C LEU A 270 2.21 1.55 -17.93
N ILE A 271 2.21 2.43 -18.93
CA ILE A 271 3.19 3.53 -19.03
C ILE A 271 2.98 4.58 -17.93
N LEU A 272 1.74 4.74 -17.44
CA LEU A 272 1.40 5.72 -16.41
C LEU A 272 1.53 5.17 -14.97
N LEU A 273 1.86 3.87 -14.81
CA LEU A 273 2.14 3.27 -13.53
C LEU A 273 3.52 3.70 -12.99
#